data_edc8ab1931ebde9ad1f6e5dbd1fb089c
#
_entry.id   edc8ab1931ebde9ad1f6e5dbd1fb089c
#
_cell.length_a   1.000
_cell.length_b   1.000
_cell.length_c   1.000
_cell.angle_alpha   90.00
_cell.angle_beta   90.00
_cell.angle_gamma   90.00
#
_symmetry.space_group_name_H-M   'P 1'
#
loop_
_entity.id
_entity.type
_entity.pdbx_description
1 polymer ?
#
loop_
_entity_poly.entity_id
_entity_poly.type
_entity_poly.pdbx_seq_one_letter_code
_entity_poly.pdbx_strand_id
1 'polypeptide(L)'
;MCIACIDENAAVHPIKTTCMGFFDFFSKKKNKETLDAGLEKTKESFFGKLVRAVAGKSKVDDEVLDNLEEILITSDVGADTTVEIIQRIEERVARDKYVGTSELQNILREEISSLLTACGNDDEAGFDLPEDKKPYVIMVVGVNGVGKTTTIGKLAYQFKEAGKKVVLGAADTFRAAAVEQLCIWGERVGVPVVKQQMGSDPASVAYDTLSSAKAQGADVVIIDTAGRLHNKVGLMNELTKIKNVMRKVVPDAPHEILLVLDGSTGQNAYEQARQFVKATEVTALAVTKLDGTAKGGVVIGISHLLKVPVKYIGLGEKMTDLQPFNRRAFVDSLFGDREA
;
A
#
# COMPACT_ATOMS: atom_id res chain seq x y z
N MET A 1 32.12 -46.41 49.51
CA MET A 1 32.52 -46.59 48.11
C MET A 1 31.27 -46.52 47.30
N CYS A 2 30.81 -45.30 46.97
CA CYS A 2 29.62 -45.03 46.15
C CYS A 2 30.04 -44.13 45.04
N ILE A 3 29.89 -44.62 43.84
CA ILE A 3 30.18 -43.94 42.59
C ILE A 3 28.95 -43.09 42.25
N ALA A 4 29.11 -41.78 42.19
CA ALA A 4 28.09 -40.86 41.79
C ALA A 4 27.95 -40.86 40.24
N CYS A 5 26.73 -41.13 39.75
CA CYS A 5 26.34 -40.93 38.36
C CYS A 5 26.26 -39.44 38.06
N ILE A 6 26.99 -39.00 37.05
CA ILE A 6 26.88 -37.66 36.47
C ILE A 6 25.87 -37.76 35.37
N ASP A 7 24.76 -37.01 35.50
CA ASP A 7 23.73 -36.82 34.48
C ASP A 7 24.21 -35.77 33.46
N GLU A 8 24.68 -36.21 32.30
CA GLU A 8 24.90 -35.39 31.12
C GLU A 8 23.62 -35.33 30.29
N ASN A 9 22.79 -34.37 30.52
CA ASN A 9 21.81 -33.89 29.51
C ASN A 9 21.10 -32.61 30.01
N ALA A 10 21.86 -31.53 30.13
CA ALA A 10 21.29 -30.18 30.18
C ALA A 10 21.36 -29.61 28.79
N ALA A 11 20.25 -29.68 28.02
CA ALA A 11 20.09 -29.00 26.76
C ALA A 11 20.15 -27.48 27.00
N VAL A 12 21.27 -26.89 26.62
CA VAL A 12 21.43 -25.42 26.56
C VAL A 12 20.56 -24.89 25.43
N HIS A 13 19.37 -24.38 25.76
CA HIS A 13 18.63 -23.55 24.85
C HIS A 13 19.40 -22.24 24.64
N PRO A 14 19.72 -21.86 23.38
CA PRO A 14 20.29 -20.55 23.12
C PRO A 14 19.21 -19.52 23.40
N ILE A 15 19.42 -18.71 24.43
CA ILE A 15 18.65 -17.47 24.66
C ILE A 15 18.87 -16.58 23.43
N LYS A 16 17.91 -16.54 22.53
CA LYS A 16 17.84 -15.51 21.49
C LYS A 16 17.62 -14.17 22.20
N THR A 17 18.71 -13.54 22.55
CA THR A 17 18.74 -12.22 23.16
C THR A 17 18.24 -11.22 22.13
N THR A 18 17.11 -10.65 22.43
CA THR A 18 16.35 -9.59 21.76
C THR A 18 17.21 -8.34 21.55
N CYS A 19 17.93 -8.28 20.43
CA CYS A 19 18.47 -7.03 19.87
C CYS A 19 17.52 -6.36 18.88
N MET A 20 16.32 -6.90 18.67
CA MET A 20 15.33 -6.40 17.73
C MET A 20 14.63 -5.11 18.18
N GLY A 21 14.49 -4.84 19.46
CA GLY A 21 13.64 -3.76 19.98
C GLY A 21 14.12 -2.33 19.68
N PHE A 22 15.42 -2.09 19.59
CA PHE A 22 15.96 -0.75 19.46
C PHE A 22 15.93 -0.24 18.00
N PHE A 23 16.31 -1.07 17.05
CA PHE A 23 16.23 -0.74 15.61
C PHE A 23 14.79 -0.64 15.13
N ASP A 24 13.89 -1.50 15.62
CA ASP A 24 12.46 -1.47 15.32
C ASP A 24 11.77 -0.19 15.83
N PHE A 25 12.13 0.26 17.03
CA PHE A 25 11.61 1.50 17.62
C PHE A 25 12.03 2.75 16.80
N PHE A 26 13.29 2.84 16.38
CA PHE A 26 13.76 3.95 15.54
C PHE A 26 13.18 3.91 14.14
N SER A 27 12.99 2.74 13.56
CA SER A 27 12.34 2.57 12.27
C SER A 27 10.87 3.00 12.33
N LYS A 28 10.11 2.56 13.34
CA LYS A 28 8.70 2.96 13.55
C LYS A 28 8.56 4.46 13.78
N LYS A 29 9.46 5.08 14.55
CA LYS A 29 9.45 6.53 14.78
C LYS A 29 9.73 7.31 13.51
N LYS A 30 10.73 6.92 12.74
CA LYS A 30 11.07 7.54 11.44
C LYS A 30 9.94 7.40 10.43
N ASN A 31 9.29 6.25 10.39
CA ASN A 31 8.15 6.01 9.53
C ASN A 31 6.96 6.91 9.89
N LYS A 32 6.69 7.11 11.19
CA LYS A 32 5.65 8.05 11.65
C LYS A 32 5.99 9.49 11.25
N GLU A 33 7.20 9.97 11.48
CA GLU A 33 7.63 11.32 11.10
C GLU A 33 7.49 11.56 9.59
N THR A 34 7.84 10.58 8.74
CA THR A 34 7.68 10.68 7.29
C THR A 34 6.22 10.63 6.88
N LEU A 35 5.38 9.84 7.57
CA LEU A 35 3.94 9.78 7.34
C LEU A 35 3.28 11.12 7.68
N ASP A 36 3.56 11.67 8.85
CA ASP A 36 3.01 12.96 9.30
C ASP A 36 3.41 14.09 8.36
N ALA A 37 4.68 14.16 7.95
CA ALA A 37 5.15 15.14 6.96
C ALA A 37 4.52 14.95 5.58
N GLY A 38 4.35 13.70 5.14
CA GLY A 38 3.74 13.38 3.84
C GLY A 38 2.23 13.66 3.79
N LEU A 39 1.55 13.61 4.94
CA LEU A 39 0.11 13.87 5.05
C LEU A 39 -0.25 15.26 5.58
N GLU A 40 0.74 16.16 5.80
CA GLU A 40 0.53 17.48 6.40
C GLU A 40 -0.57 18.28 5.69
N LYS A 41 -0.52 18.37 4.36
CA LYS A 41 -1.53 19.08 3.56
C LYS A 41 -2.94 18.45 3.70
N THR A 42 -3.00 17.13 3.73
CA THR A 42 -4.27 16.42 3.95
C THR A 42 -4.80 16.66 5.35
N LYS A 43 -3.93 16.59 6.36
CA LYS A 43 -4.26 16.86 7.76
C LYS A 43 -4.78 18.28 7.95
N GLU A 44 -4.08 19.30 7.45
CA GLU A 44 -4.50 20.70 7.55
C GLU A 44 -5.87 20.92 6.88
N SER A 45 -6.08 20.35 5.70
CA SER A 45 -7.34 20.49 4.97
C SER A 45 -8.49 19.74 5.63
N PHE A 46 -8.28 18.50 6.05
CA PHE A 46 -9.31 17.64 6.62
C PHE A 46 -9.60 18.00 8.09
N PHE A 47 -8.58 17.94 8.94
CA PHE A 47 -8.72 18.17 10.37
C PHE A 47 -9.07 19.63 10.70
N GLY A 48 -8.44 20.60 10.01
CA GLY A 48 -8.73 22.01 10.21
C GLY A 48 -10.18 22.38 9.85
N LYS A 49 -10.78 21.73 8.85
CA LYS A 49 -12.21 21.89 8.53
C LYS A 49 -13.08 21.20 9.57
N LEU A 50 -12.74 19.99 9.99
CA LEU A 50 -13.47 19.22 11.00
C LEU A 50 -13.56 19.98 12.33
N VAL A 51 -12.44 20.49 12.83
CA VAL A 51 -12.40 21.29 14.07
C VAL A 51 -13.31 22.51 13.96
N ARG A 52 -13.32 23.20 12.82
CA ARG A 52 -14.19 24.36 12.58
C ARG A 52 -15.67 23.99 12.53
N ALA A 53 -16.01 22.85 11.92
CA ALA A 53 -17.39 22.40 11.80
C ALA A 53 -18.02 22.07 13.15
N VAL A 54 -17.21 21.62 14.11
CA VAL A 54 -17.67 21.27 15.47
C VAL A 54 -17.43 22.38 16.51
N ALA A 55 -16.71 23.45 16.13
CA ALA A 55 -16.38 24.54 17.07
C ALA A 55 -17.64 25.23 17.58
N GLY A 56 -17.75 25.34 18.91
CA GLY A 56 -18.89 26.00 19.58
C GLY A 56 -20.17 25.16 19.65
N LYS A 57 -20.19 23.96 19.10
CA LYS A 57 -21.33 23.04 19.20
C LYS A 57 -21.17 22.14 20.43
N SER A 58 -22.23 21.96 21.18
CA SER A 58 -22.27 21.11 22.40
C SER A 58 -22.83 19.70 22.10
N LYS A 59 -23.48 19.53 20.95
CA LYS A 59 -24.11 18.28 20.52
C LYS A 59 -23.87 18.06 19.02
N VAL A 60 -23.95 16.81 18.60
CA VAL A 60 -24.01 16.44 17.19
C VAL A 60 -25.46 16.58 16.74
N ASP A 61 -25.72 17.59 15.92
CA ASP A 61 -27.01 17.88 15.29
C ASP A 61 -26.89 17.71 13.77
N ASP A 62 -28.00 17.85 13.04
CA ASP A 62 -28.05 17.70 11.59
C ASP A 62 -27.08 18.66 10.89
N GLU A 63 -26.90 19.90 11.41
CA GLU A 63 -25.97 20.87 10.86
C GLU A 63 -24.50 20.41 10.99
N VAL A 64 -24.15 19.73 12.08
CA VAL A 64 -22.81 19.14 12.27
C VAL A 64 -22.60 17.98 11.30
N LEU A 65 -23.61 17.13 11.08
CA LEU A 65 -23.54 16.01 10.14
C LEU A 65 -23.43 16.48 8.70
N ASP A 66 -24.21 17.49 8.29
CA ASP A 66 -24.14 18.12 6.96
C ASP A 66 -22.74 18.70 6.69
N ASN A 67 -22.19 19.43 7.67
CA ASN A 67 -20.83 19.96 7.57
C ASN A 67 -19.77 18.85 7.46
N LEU A 68 -19.96 17.76 8.21
CA LEU A 68 -19.06 16.61 8.15
C LEU A 68 -19.12 15.90 6.78
N GLU A 69 -20.32 15.77 6.21
CA GLU A 69 -20.53 15.23 4.87
C GLU A 69 -19.77 16.09 3.84
N GLU A 70 -19.92 17.41 3.87
CA GLU A 70 -19.19 18.32 2.98
C GLU A 70 -17.67 18.17 3.10
N ILE A 71 -17.17 18.05 4.33
CA ILE A 71 -15.73 17.85 4.58
C ILE A 71 -15.24 16.55 3.97
N LEU A 72 -15.95 15.45 4.18
CA LEU A 72 -15.59 14.13 3.65
C LEU A 72 -15.57 14.14 2.10
N ILE A 73 -16.61 14.70 1.48
CA ILE A 73 -16.71 14.83 0.01
C ILE A 73 -15.58 15.72 -0.54
N THR A 74 -15.34 16.89 0.06
CA THR A 74 -14.30 17.81 -0.40
C THR A 74 -12.88 17.30 -0.16
N SER A 75 -12.71 16.30 0.68
CA SER A 75 -11.45 15.59 0.93
C SER A 75 -11.27 14.35 0.05
N ASP A 76 -12.11 14.18 -0.97
CA ASP A 76 -12.11 13.06 -1.91
C ASP A 76 -12.34 11.67 -1.26
N VAL A 77 -13.07 11.58 -0.15
CA VAL A 77 -13.49 10.29 0.44
C VAL A 77 -14.47 9.55 -0.49
N GLY A 78 -15.22 10.30 -1.31
CA GLY A 78 -16.20 9.75 -2.25
C GLY A 78 -17.60 9.65 -1.66
N ALA A 79 -18.63 9.90 -2.48
CA ALA A 79 -20.01 10.02 -2.03
C ALA A 79 -20.53 8.77 -1.31
N ASP A 80 -20.37 7.57 -1.92
CA ASP A 80 -20.87 6.31 -1.34
C ASP A 80 -20.25 6.03 0.03
N THR A 81 -18.94 6.26 0.17
CA THR A 81 -18.21 6.06 1.44
C THR A 81 -18.59 7.11 2.48
N THR A 82 -18.81 8.36 2.04
CA THR A 82 -19.24 9.45 2.91
C THR A 82 -20.61 9.15 3.51
N VAL A 83 -21.59 8.77 2.68
CA VAL A 83 -22.94 8.40 3.15
C VAL A 83 -22.86 7.28 4.21
N GLU A 84 -22.05 6.26 3.96
CA GLU A 84 -21.91 5.17 4.94
C GLU A 84 -21.24 5.64 6.24
N ILE A 85 -20.24 6.52 6.19
CA ILE A 85 -19.62 7.10 7.40
C ILE A 85 -20.65 7.89 8.20
N ILE A 86 -21.40 8.79 7.54
CA ILE A 86 -22.42 9.61 8.20
C ILE A 86 -23.48 8.74 8.85
N GLN A 87 -24.01 7.75 8.11
CA GLN A 87 -25.02 6.83 8.64
C GLN A 87 -24.54 6.06 9.90
N ARG A 88 -23.30 5.57 9.88
CA ARG A 88 -22.70 4.90 11.06
C ARG A 88 -22.53 5.85 12.25
N ILE A 89 -22.20 7.11 11.99
CA ILE A 89 -22.11 8.15 13.05
C ILE A 89 -23.49 8.43 13.63
N GLU A 90 -24.52 8.61 12.78
CA GLU A 90 -25.90 8.81 13.22
C GLU A 90 -26.39 7.66 14.11
N GLU A 91 -26.17 6.40 13.70
CA GLU A 91 -26.52 5.23 14.48
C GLU A 91 -25.82 5.20 15.85
N ARG A 92 -24.54 5.57 15.90
CA ARG A 92 -23.80 5.66 17.17
C ARG A 92 -24.29 6.78 18.06
N VAL A 93 -24.52 7.99 17.50
CA VAL A 93 -25.05 9.14 18.25
C VAL A 93 -26.43 8.82 18.82
N ALA A 94 -27.29 8.17 18.03
CA ALA A 94 -28.63 7.75 18.49
C ALA A 94 -28.58 6.72 19.62
N ARG A 95 -27.64 5.77 19.54
CA ARG A 95 -27.46 4.73 20.56
C ARG A 95 -26.89 5.27 21.87
N ASP A 96 -25.85 6.09 21.76
CA ASP A 96 -25.06 6.54 22.92
C ASP A 96 -25.68 7.77 23.59
N LYS A 97 -26.80 8.32 23.06
CA LYS A 97 -27.69 9.38 23.56
C LYS A 97 -27.07 10.76 23.80
N TYR A 98 -25.77 10.88 23.90
CA TYR A 98 -25.05 12.13 24.01
C TYR A 98 -23.63 11.96 23.49
N VAL A 99 -23.28 12.78 22.54
CA VAL A 99 -21.94 12.80 21.97
C VAL A 99 -21.44 14.24 21.95
N GLY A 100 -20.44 14.51 22.75
CA GLY A 100 -19.71 15.79 22.71
C GLY A 100 -18.81 15.86 21.47
N THR A 101 -18.32 17.06 21.17
CA THR A 101 -17.49 17.27 19.97
C THR A 101 -16.16 16.52 20.00
N SER A 102 -15.55 16.34 21.17
CA SER A 102 -14.35 15.51 21.34
C SER A 102 -14.63 14.02 21.12
N GLU A 103 -15.80 13.56 21.52
CA GLU A 103 -16.26 12.19 21.35
C GLU A 103 -16.60 11.89 19.89
N LEU A 104 -17.18 12.86 19.15
CA LEU A 104 -17.42 12.77 17.72
C LEU A 104 -16.12 12.52 16.93
N GLN A 105 -15.01 13.18 17.29
CA GLN A 105 -13.72 12.95 16.65
C GLN A 105 -13.23 11.50 16.84
N ASN A 106 -13.43 10.95 18.05
CA ASN A 106 -13.07 9.56 18.33
C ASN A 106 -13.96 8.58 17.56
N ILE A 107 -15.27 8.83 17.51
CA ILE A 107 -16.22 8.03 16.71
C ILE A 107 -15.82 8.06 15.24
N LEU A 108 -15.58 9.23 14.66
CA LEU A 108 -15.17 9.38 13.27
C LEU A 108 -13.86 8.62 12.98
N ARG A 109 -12.88 8.73 13.87
CA ARG A 109 -11.61 8.01 13.78
C ARG A 109 -11.82 6.49 13.78
N GLU A 110 -12.68 6.00 14.65
CA GLU A 110 -13.00 4.57 14.74
C GLU A 110 -13.75 4.07 13.50
N GLU A 111 -14.76 4.81 13.02
CA GLU A 111 -15.52 4.43 11.83
C GLU A 111 -14.65 4.44 10.57
N ILE A 112 -13.82 5.47 10.36
CA ILE A 112 -12.86 5.49 9.26
C ILE A 112 -11.87 4.32 9.38
N SER A 113 -11.35 4.06 10.57
CA SER A 113 -10.44 2.93 10.78
C SER A 113 -11.09 1.59 10.47
N SER A 114 -12.39 1.42 10.76
CA SER A 114 -13.15 0.20 10.47
C SER A 114 -13.38 -0.02 8.98
N LEU A 115 -13.51 1.06 8.21
CA LEU A 115 -13.74 1.01 6.76
C LEU A 115 -12.47 0.70 5.97
N LEU A 116 -11.30 1.02 6.52
CA LEU A 116 -10.04 0.73 5.87
C LEU A 116 -9.76 -0.78 5.90
N THR A 117 -9.64 -1.39 4.73
CA THR A 117 -9.26 -2.79 4.60
C THR A 117 -7.74 -2.89 4.70
N ALA A 118 -7.26 -3.53 5.76
CA ALA A 118 -5.83 -3.76 5.97
C ALA A 118 -5.40 -5.14 5.44
N CYS A 119 -4.15 -5.25 5.02
CA CYS A 119 -3.48 -6.52 4.73
C CYS A 119 -2.86 -7.08 6.01
N GLY A 120 -3.52 -8.03 6.67
CA GLY A 120 -3.03 -8.62 7.92
C GLY A 120 -3.28 -7.75 9.17
N ASN A 121 -2.51 -7.98 10.21
CA ASN A 121 -2.52 -7.14 11.41
C ASN A 121 -1.72 -5.86 11.16
N ASP A 122 -2.14 -4.74 11.75
CA ASP A 122 -1.46 -3.44 11.63
C ASP A 122 0.02 -3.49 12.08
N ASP A 123 0.37 -4.45 12.95
CA ASP A 123 1.73 -4.64 13.47
C ASP A 123 2.62 -5.51 12.56
N GLU A 124 2.05 -6.21 11.56
CA GLU A 124 2.76 -7.07 10.61
C GLU A 124 3.01 -6.39 9.25
N ALA A 125 2.63 -5.12 9.10
CA ALA A 125 2.87 -4.36 7.89
C ALA A 125 4.38 -4.15 7.67
N GLY A 126 4.96 -4.96 6.77
CA GLY A 126 6.40 -5.00 6.49
C GLY A 126 6.70 -5.47 5.08
N PHE A 127 7.97 -5.81 4.86
CA PHE A 127 8.46 -6.41 3.62
C PHE A 127 8.72 -7.91 3.79
N ASP A 128 8.07 -8.54 4.77
CA ASP A 128 8.14 -9.97 4.98
C ASP A 128 7.37 -10.71 3.89
N LEU A 129 7.91 -11.83 3.48
CA LEU A 129 7.36 -12.65 2.43
C LEU A 129 7.00 -14.03 2.98
N PRO A 130 5.96 -14.67 2.45
CA PRO A 130 5.65 -16.06 2.77
C PRO A 130 6.85 -16.96 2.45
N GLU A 131 7.31 -17.76 3.41
CA GLU A 131 8.49 -18.63 3.25
C GLU A 131 8.29 -19.73 2.20
N ASP A 132 7.04 -20.15 1.98
CA ASP A 132 6.64 -21.16 1.01
C ASP A 132 6.57 -20.64 -0.44
N LYS A 133 6.72 -19.32 -0.66
CA LYS A 133 6.62 -18.65 -1.97
C LYS A 133 7.97 -18.13 -2.43
N LYS A 134 8.73 -18.94 -3.16
CA LYS A 134 10.06 -18.56 -3.65
C LYS A 134 10.27 -18.95 -5.11
N PRO A 135 10.44 -17.95 -6.02
CA PRO A 135 10.36 -16.52 -5.79
C PRO A 135 8.93 -16.02 -5.54
N TYR A 136 8.76 -15.02 -4.67
CA TYR A 136 7.52 -14.28 -4.55
C TYR A 136 7.37 -13.34 -5.75
N VAL A 137 6.27 -13.46 -6.49
CA VAL A 137 6.10 -12.75 -7.78
C VAL A 137 5.05 -11.67 -7.63
N ILE A 138 5.47 -10.43 -7.84
CA ILE A 138 4.63 -9.23 -7.83
C ILE A 138 4.46 -8.73 -9.26
N MET A 139 3.23 -8.67 -9.76
CA MET A 139 2.89 -8.03 -11.03
C MET A 139 2.33 -6.64 -10.76
N VAL A 140 3.02 -5.59 -11.22
CA VAL A 140 2.62 -4.20 -10.97
C VAL A 140 1.81 -3.67 -12.13
N VAL A 141 0.58 -3.22 -11.85
CA VAL A 141 -0.39 -2.73 -12.83
C VAL A 141 -0.84 -1.30 -12.48
N GLY A 142 -1.48 -0.60 -13.42
CA GLY A 142 -1.98 0.76 -13.23
C GLY A 142 -1.76 1.61 -14.48
N VAL A 143 -2.41 2.78 -14.57
CA VAL A 143 -2.29 3.66 -15.74
C VAL A 143 -0.89 4.29 -15.85
N ASN A 144 -0.60 4.90 -17.01
CA ASN A 144 0.66 5.63 -17.18
C ASN A 144 0.67 6.89 -16.30
N GLY A 145 1.83 7.20 -15.72
CA GLY A 145 2.04 8.43 -14.93
C GLY A 145 1.67 8.31 -13.43
N VAL A 146 1.07 7.20 -12.98
CA VAL A 146 0.76 6.99 -11.56
C VAL A 146 1.98 6.65 -10.69
N GLY A 147 3.14 6.43 -11.30
CA GLY A 147 4.36 6.10 -10.53
C GLY A 147 4.69 4.63 -10.44
N LYS A 148 4.19 3.74 -11.33
CA LYS A 148 4.50 2.30 -11.32
C LYS A 148 6.00 2.01 -11.23
N THR A 149 6.77 2.47 -12.21
CA THR A 149 8.21 2.20 -12.30
C THR A 149 8.98 2.76 -11.10
N THR A 150 8.57 3.92 -10.58
CA THR A 150 9.12 4.50 -9.35
C THR A 150 8.77 3.65 -8.13
N THR A 151 7.53 3.17 -8.03
CA THR A 151 7.10 2.27 -6.95
C THR A 151 7.89 0.96 -6.98
N ILE A 152 8.09 0.38 -8.16
CA ILE A 152 8.91 -0.83 -8.36
C ILE A 152 10.34 -0.60 -7.86
N GLY A 153 10.96 0.52 -8.24
CA GLY A 153 12.31 0.86 -7.78
C GLY A 153 12.40 1.00 -6.26
N LYS A 154 11.43 1.64 -5.64
CA LYS A 154 11.35 1.79 -4.17
C LYS A 154 11.08 0.47 -3.47
N LEU A 155 10.19 -0.37 -4.00
CA LEU A 155 9.95 -1.72 -3.48
C LEU A 155 11.22 -2.60 -3.57
N ALA A 156 11.90 -2.55 -4.72
CA ALA A 156 13.15 -3.27 -4.89
C ALA A 156 14.22 -2.85 -3.87
N TYR A 157 14.31 -1.55 -3.60
CA TYR A 157 15.19 -1.01 -2.57
C TYR A 157 14.82 -1.56 -1.18
N GLN A 158 13.55 -1.49 -0.78
CA GLN A 158 13.08 -1.94 0.53
C GLN A 158 13.27 -3.45 0.72
N PHE A 159 12.95 -4.27 -0.28
CA PHE A 159 13.19 -5.71 -0.21
C PHE A 159 14.69 -6.04 -0.12
N LYS A 160 15.53 -5.31 -0.84
CA LYS A 160 16.99 -5.48 -0.76
C LYS A 160 17.53 -5.11 0.62
N GLU A 161 17.07 -3.99 1.21
CA GLU A 161 17.42 -3.60 2.59
C GLU A 161 16.95 -4.65 3.61
N ALA A 162 15.83 -5.32 3.36
CA ALA A 162 15.36 -6.47 4.13
C ALA A 162 16.13 -7.77 3.84
N GLY A 163 17.26 -7.71 3.11
CA GLY A 163 18.13 -8.84 2.82
C GLY A 163 17.61 -9.81 1.75
N LYS A 164 16.57 -9.42 0.99
CA LYS A 164 16.00 -10.27 -0.07
C LYS A 164 16.73 -10.08 -1.40
N LYS A 165 16.87 -11.16 -2.15
CA LYS A 165 17.38 -11.13 -3.53
C LYS A 165 16.24 -10.77 -4.48
N VAL A 166 16.34 -9.63 -5.15
CA VAL A 166 15.29 -9.09 -6.03
C VAL A 166 15.71 -9.16 -7.49
N VAL A 167 14.78 -9.51 -8.37
CA VAL A 167 14.93 -9.43 -9.83
C VAL A 167 13.78 -8.63 -10.41
N LEU A 168 14.08 -7.68 -11.31
CA LEU A 168 13.09 -6.85 -11.99
C LEU A 168 12.87 -7.31 -13.42
N GLY A 169 11.64 -7.19 -13.93
CA GLY A 169 11.26 -7.49 -15.31
C GLY A 169 10.64 -6.29 -15.99
N ALA A 170 11.21 -5.86 -17.13
CA ALA A 170 10.77 -4.68 -17.90
C ALA A 170 9.75 -5.10 -18.97
N ALA A 171 8.49 -5.42 -18.57
CA ALA A 171 7.45 -5.85 -19.50
C ALA A 171 6.61 -4.71 -20.09
N ASP A 172 6.88 -3.43 -19.82
CA ASP A 172 6.34 -2.28 -20.59
C ASP A 172 7.19 -2.05 -21.85
N THR A 173 7.25 -3.05 -22.72
CA THR A 173 8.17 -3.14 -23.87
C THR A 173 7.90 -2.12 -24.97
N PHE A 174 6.73 -1.48 -24.97
CA PHE A 174 6.36 -0.50 -26.00
C PHE A 174 6.77 0.94 -25.64
N ARG A 175 7.30 1.15 -24.44
CA ARG A 175 7.74 2.47 -23.96
C ARG A 175 9.23 2.43 -23.62
N ALA A 176 10.07 2.92 -24.57
CA ALA A 176 11.52 2.96 -24.37
C ALA A 176 11.91 3.64 -23.06
N ALA A 177 11.30 4.79 -22.78
CA ALA A 177 11.55 5.54 -21.54
C ALA A 177 11.17 4.76 -20.26
N ALA A 178 10.16 3.87 -20.30
CA ALA A 178 9.80 3.06 -19.14
C ALA A 178 10.84 1.97 -18.88
N VAL A 179 11.27 1.28 -19.93
CA VAL A 179 12.34 0.28 -19.84
C VAL A 179 13.65 0.90 -19.37
N GLU A 180 14.03 2.04 -19.92
CA GLU A 180 15.24 2.79 -19.51
C GLU A 180 15.15 3.24 -18.05
N GLN A 181 14.01 3.80 -17.64
CA GLN A 181 13.76 4.20 -16.26
C GLN A 181 13.89 3.03 -15.28
N LEU A 182 13.35 1.85 -15.63
CA LEU A 182 13.49 0.66 -14.79
C LEU A 182 14.94 0.19 -14.69
N CYS A 183 15.71 0.28 -15.78
CA CYS A 183 17.15 -0.01 -15.77
C CYS A 183 17.91 0.93 -14.84
N ILE A 184 17.64 2.24 -14.90
CA ILE A 184 18.25 3.24 -14.00
C ILE A 184 17.91 2.92 -12.54
N TRP A 185 16.66 2.52 -12.24
CA TRP A 185 16.30 2.06 -10.90
C TRP A 185 17.07 0.80 -10.49
N GLY A 186 17.15 -0.19 -11.40
CA GLY A 186 17.93 -1.41 -11.16
C GLY A 186 19.39 -1.14 -10.82
N GLU A 187 20.06 -0.25 -11.58
CA GLU A 187 21.43 0.19 -11.34
C GLU A 187 21.57 0.93 -10.00
N ARG A 188 20.67 1.89 -9.73
CA ARG A 188 20.68 2.68 -8.49
C ARG A 188 20.50 1.82 -7.25
N VAL A 189 19.62 0.83 -7.31
CA VAL A 189 19.35 -0.10 -6.21
C VAL A 189 20.38 -1.24 -6.19
N GLY A 190 21.04 -1.52 -7.33
CA GLY A 190 21.96 -2.66 -7.48
C GLY A 190 21.24 -3.98 -7.51
N VAL A 191 20.17 -4.09 -8.32
CA VAL A 191 19.42 -5.30 -8.59
C VAL A 191 19.33 -5.57 -10.10
N PRO A 192 19.35 -6.84 -10.56
CA PRO A 192 19.29 -7.15 -11.99
C PRO A 192 17.92 -6.81 -12.58
N VAL A 193 17.95 -6.32 -13.83
CA VAL A 193 16.76 -6.05 -14.65
C VAL A 193 16.80 -6.93 -15.89
N VAL A 194 15.79 -7.75 -16.07
CA VAL A 194 15.59 -8.55 -17.29
C VAL A 194 14.75 -7.72 -18.26
N LYS A 195 15.28 -7.52 -19.47
CA LYS A 195 14.64 -6.80 -20.57
C LYS A 195 14.89 -7.50 -21.89
N GLN A 196 14.06 -7.23 -22.87
CA GLN A 196 14.23 -7.63 -24.26
C GLN A 196 14.26 -6.42 -25.19
N GLN A 197 14.32 -6.64 -26.50
CA GLN A 197 14.25 -5.57 -27.47
C GLN A 197 12.91 -4.83 -27.40
N MET A 198 12.92 -3.56 -27.81
CA MET A 198 11.70 -2.76 -27.90
C MET A 198 10.65 -3.45 -28.79
N GLY A 199 9.40 -3.46 -28.32
CA GLY A 199 8.29 -4.11 -29.03
C GLY A 199 8.22 -5.62 -28.88
N SER A 200 9.13 -6.24 -28.12
CA SER A 200 9.02 -7.68 -27.77
C SER A 200 7.72 -7.95 -27.01
N ASP A 201 7.26 -9.20 -27.05
CA ASP A 201 6.08 -9.63 -26.32
C ASP A 201 6.30 -9.48 -24.80
N PRO A 202 5.48 -8.66 -24.09
CA PRO A 202 5.57 -8.50 -22.63
C PRO A 202 5.56 -9.83 -21.86
N ALA A 203 4.79 -10.80 -22.35
CA ALA A 203 4.72 -12.13 -21.72
C ALA A 203 6.04 -12.91 -21.85
N SER A 204 6.80 -12.71 -22.92
CA SER A 204 8.12 -13.34 -23.05
C SER A 204 9.14 -12.73 -22.07
N VAL A 205 9.08 -11.42 -21.85
CA VAL A 205 9.90 -10.75 -20.82
C VAL A 205 9.59 -11.30 -19.42
N ALA A 206 8.31 -11.46 -19.11
CA ALA A 206 7.89 -12.04 -17.83
C ALA A 206 8.40 -13.48 -17.66
N TYR A 207 8.32 -14.29 -18.71
CA TYR A 207 8.84 -15.66 -18.70
C TYR A 207 10.34 -15.71 -18.43
N ASP A 208 11.12 -14.92 -19.18
CA ASP A 208 12.57 -14.87 -19.03
C ASP A 208 12.98 -14.35 -17.67
N THR A 209 12.23 -13.36 -17.14
CA THR A 209 12.48 -12.81 -15.81
C THR A 209 12.29 -13.88 -14.73
N LEU A 210 11.18 -14.62 -14.76
CA LEU A 210 10.92 -15.66 -13.78
C LEU A 210 11.91 -16.83 -13.91
N SER A 211 12.25 -17.22 -15.14
CA SER A 211 13.24 -18.27 -15.41
C SER A 211 14.62 -17.90 -14.87
N SER A 212 15.05 -16.66 -15.14
CA SER A 212 16.30 -16.11 -14.63
C SER A 212 16.30 -16.01 -13.10
N ALA A 213 15.22 -15.50 -12.50
CA ALA A 213 15.07 -15.37 -11.07
C ALA A 213 15.13 -16.73 -10.35
N LYS A 214 14.47 -17.75 -10.91
CA LYS A 214 14.50 -19.13 -10.38
C LYS A 214 15.91 -19.72 -10.43
N ALA A 215 16.62 -19.52 -11.55
CA ALA A 215 18.00 -19.99 -11.71
C ALA A 215 18.97 -19.30 -10.73
N GLN A 216 18.73 -18.04 -10.39
CA GLN A 216 19.56 -17.26 -9.45
C GLN A 216 19.15 -17.46 -7.98
N GLY A 217 18.09 -18.21 -7.69
CA GLY A 217 17.55 -18.36 -6.33
C GLY A 217 17.06 -17.03 -5.74
N ALA A 218 16.42 -16.20 -6.57
CA ALA A 218 15.84 -14.94 -6.13
C ALA A 218 14.69 -15.17 -5.13
N ASP A 219 14.53 -14.25 -4.19
CA ASP A 219 13.43 -14.27 -3.22
C ASP A 219 12.19 -13.53 -3.76
N VAL A 220 12.41 -12.46 -4.55
CA VAL A 220 11.35 -11.60 -5.08
C VAL A 220 11.55 -11.33 -6.57
N VAL A 221 10.46 -11.37 -7.31
CA VAL A 221 10.39 -10.89 -8.70
C VAL A 221 9.34 -9.79 -8.80
N ILE A 222 9.69 -8.65 -9.39
CA ILE A 222 8.74 -7.56 -9.63
C ILE A 222 8.70 -7.27 -11.13
N ILE A 223 7.50 -7.37 -11.73
CA ILE A 223 7.28 -7.16 -13.16
C ILE A 223 6.58 -5.82 -13.38
N ASP A 224 7.25 -4.90 -14.12
CA ASP A 224 6.63 -3.67 -14.62
C ASP A 224 5.79 -3.96 -15.86
N THR A 225 4.55 -3.50 -15.91
CA THR A 225 3.63 -3.73 -17.02
C THR A 225 3.18 -2.44 -17.68
N ALA A 226 2.69 -2.52 -18.91
CA ALA A 226 2.09 -1.39 -19.61
C ALA A 226 0.85 -0.85 -18.87
N GLY A 227 0.55 0.45 -19.05
CA GLY A 227 -0.58 1.12 -18.41
C GLY A 227 -1.49 1.88 -19.37
N ARG A 228 -1.71 1.39 -20.59
CA ARG A 228 -2.46 2.06 -21.66
C ARG A 228 -3.96 1.84 -21.54
N LEU A 229 -4.60 2.45 -20.55
CA LEU A 229 -6.03 2.24 -20.25
C LEU A 229 -6.98 2.69 -21.39
N HIS A 230 -6.54 3.61 -22.26
CA HIS A 230 -7.30 4.00 -23.44
C HIS A 230 -7.57 2.86 -24.42
N ASN A 231 -6.71 1.83 -24.47
CA ASN A 231 -6.93 0.57 -25.16
C ASN A 231 -7.21 -0.54 -24.14
N LYS A 232 -8.33 -0.42 -23.43
CA LYS A 232 -8.69 -1.28 -22.30
C LYS A 232 -8.66 -2.76 -22.64
N VAL A 233 -9.29 -3.16 -23.74
CA VAL A 233 -9.39 -4.58 -24.13
C VAL A 233 -8.00 -5.15 -24.45
N GLY A 234 -7.19 -4.41 -25.21
CA GLY A 234 -5.83 -4.83 -25.53
C GLY A 234 -4.95 -4.99 -24.30
N LEU A 235 -5.00 -4.01 -23.39
CA LEU A 235 -4.26 -4.05 -22.14
C LEU A 235 -4.67 -5.25 -21.26
N MET A 236 -5.96 -5.50 -21.11
CA MET A 236 -6.46 -6.59 -20.28
C MET A 236 -6.08 -7.96 -20.84
N ASN A 237 -6.13 -8.14 -22.16
CA ASN A 237 -5.64 -9.35 -22.83
C ASN A 237 -4.14 -9.54 -22.62
N GLU A 238 -3.36 -8.46 -22.69
CA GLU A 238 -1.91 -8.48 -22.44
C GLU A 238 -1.60 -8.89 -20.99
N LEU A 239 -2.24 -8.28 -20.01
CA LEU A 239 -2.07 -8.62 -18.59
C LEU A 239 -2.46 -10.07 -18.29
N THR A 240 -3.56 -10.54 -18.89
CA THR A 240 -3.99 -11.94 -18.78
C THR A 240 -2.96 -12.89 -19.39
N LYS A 241 -2.39 -12.54 -20.56
CA LYS A 241 -1.34 -13.32 -21.20
C LYS A 241 -0.08 -13.40 -20.33
N ILE A 242 0.36 -12.26 -19.77
CA ILE A 242 1.50 -12.19 -18.85
C ILE A 242 1.27 -13.14 -17.67
N LYS A 243 0.12 -13.03 -17.00
CA LYS A 243 -0.27 -13.88 -15.86
C LYS A 243 -0.22 -15.37 -16.23
N ASN A 244 -0.80 -15.76 -17.37
CA ASN A 244 -0.83 -17.15 -17.80
C ASN A 244 0.58 -17.70 -18.12
N VAL A 245 1.47 -16.86 -18.63
CA VAL A 245 2.84 -17.24 -18.92
C VAL A 245 3.69 -17.36 -17.65
N MET A 246 3.48 -16.49 -16.67
CA MET A 246 4.13 -16.59 -15.34
C MET A 246 3.85 -17.95 -14.70
N ARG A 247 2.61 -18.44 -14.78
CA ARG A 247 2.18 -19.74 -14.21
C ARG A 247 2.88 -20.95 -14.83
N LYS A 248 3.46 -20.81 -16.01
CA LYS A 248 4.25 -21.88 -16.64
C LYS A 248 5.62 -22.06 -15.96
N VAL A 249 6.14 -21.02 -15.30
CA VAL A 249 7.43 -21.06 -14.60
C VAL A 249 7.24 -21.25 -13.08
N VAL A 250 6.26 -20.51 -12.51
CA VAL A 250 5.87 -20.58 -11.10
C VAL A 250 4.35 -20.79 -11.08
N PRO A 251 3.85 -22.00 -10.75
CA PRO A 251 2.45 -22.41 -10.98
C PRO A 251 1.39 -21.53 -10.34
N ASP A 252 1.70 -20.92 -9.21
CA ASP A 252 0.80 -20.03 -8.44
C ASP A 252 1.07 -18.52 -8.66
N ALA A 253 1.99 -18.17 -9.57
CA ALA A 253 2.27 -16.77 -9.92
C ALA A 253 1.15 -16.13 -10.78
N PRO A 254 1.01 -14.80 -10.69
CA PRO A 254 1.62 -13.91 -9.71
C PRO A 254 0.99 -14.11 -8.33
N HIS A 255 1.79 -14.03 -7.27
CA HIS A 255 1.31 -14.11 -5.90
C HIS A 255 0.63 -12.81 -5.46
N GLU A 256 1.04 -11.71 -6.08
CA GLU A 256 0.48 -10.38 -5.83
C GLU A 256 0.29 -9.64 -7.15
N ILE A 257 -0.90 -9.08 -7.35
CA ILE A 257 -1.19 -8.11 -8.41
C ILE A 257 -1.38 -6.77 -7.72
N LEU A 258 -0.32 -5.94 -7.78
CA LEU A 258 -0.25 -4.65 -7.11
C LEU A 258 -0.73 -3.55 -8.06
N LEU A 259 -1.90 -2.99 -7.79
CA LEU A 259 -2.42 -1.84 -8.51
C LEU A 259 -1.86 -0.53 -7.92
N VAL A 260 -1.15 0.22 -8.74
CA VAL A 260 -0.61 1.55 -8.36
C VAL A 260 -1.59 2.63 -8.81
N LEU A 261 -1.96 3.51 -7.88
CA LEU A 261 -2.89 4.62 -8.07
C LEU A 261 -2.24 5.93 -7.65
N ASP A 262 -2.59 7.01 -8.34
CA ASP A 262 -2.14 8.37 -8.03
C ASP A 262 -3.17 9.04 -7.11
N GLY A 263 -2.84 9.23 -5.84
CA GLY A 263 -3.70 9.85 -4.83
C GLY A 263 -4.04 11.32 -5.14
N SER A 264 -3.21 12.01 -5.92
CA SER A 264 -3.47 13.41 -6.29
C SER A 264 -4.61 13.58 -7.28
N THR A 265 -5.02 12.50 -7.97
CA THR A 265 -6.09 12.54 -8.99
C THR A 265 -7.51 12.43 -8.40
N GLY A 266 -7.63 12.21 -7.08
CA GLY A 266 -8.92 12.17 -6.38
C GLY A 266 -9.88 11.16 -6.99
N GLN A 267 -11.09 11.59 -7.34
CA GLN A 267 -12.14 10.72 -7.89
C GLN A 267 -11.74 9.95 -9.16
N ASN A 268 -10.82 10.48 -9.97
CA ASN A 268 -10.33 9.74 -11.14
C ASN A 268 -9.60 8.44 -10.77
N ALA A 269 -8.95 8.40 -9.59
CA ALA A 269 -8.31 7.18 -9.11
C ALA A 269 -9.32 6.05 -8.85
N TYR A 270 -10.55 6.37 -8.40
CA TYR A 270 -11.62 5.38 -8.20
C TYR A 270 -12.02 4.70 -9.50
N GLU A 271 -12.28 5.50 -10.54
CA GLU A 271 -12.71 4.93 -11.82
C GLU A 271 -11.62 4.06 -12.44
N GLN A 272 -10.37 4.50 -12.38
CA GLN A 272 -9.23 3.70 -12.80
C GLN A 272 -9.15 2.38 -12.02
N ALA A 273 -9.21 2.46 -10.70
CA ALA A 273 -9.14 1.31 -9.83
C ALA A 273 -10.26 0.30 -10.10
N ARG A 274 -11.51 0.77 -10.21
CA ARG A 274 -12.68 -0.06 -10.55
C ARG A 274 -12.49 -0.80 -11.87
N GLN A 275 -11.89 -0.16 -12.87
CA GLN A 275 -11.63 -0.78 -14.16
C GLN A 275 -10.57 -1.87 -14.09
N PHE A 276 -9.50 -1.65 -13.34
CA PHE A 276 -8.45 -2.67 -13.14
C PHE A 276 -8.96 -3.85 -12.31
N VAL A 277 -9.66 -3.60 -11.20
CA VAL A 277 -10.23 -4.66 -10.34
C VAL A 277 -11.19 -5.57 -11.11
N LYS A 278 -12.02 -4.99 -12.00
CA LYS A 278 -12.94 -5.79 -12.84
C LYS A 278 -12.23 -6.65 -13.88
N ALA A 279 -11.03 -6.28 -14.29
CA ALA A 279 -10.36 -6.90 -15.42
C ALA A 279 -9.15 -7.75 -15.04
N THR A 280 -8.57 -7.49 -13.87
CA THR A 280 -7.43 -8.24 -13.31
C THR A 280 -7.75 -8.55 -11.85
N GLU A 281 -7.36 -9.68 -11.35
CA GLU A 281 -7.56 -10.07 -9.96
C GLU A 281 -6.60 -9.28 -9.04
N VAL A 282 -6.81 -7.96 -8.93
CA VAL A 282 -6.00 -7.09 -8.06
C VAL A 282 -6.07 -7.59 -6.62
N THR A 283 -4.92 -7.80 -6.00
CA THR A 283 -4.81 -8.33 -4.63
C THR A 283 -4.36 -7.30 -3.62
N ALA A 284 -3.69 -6.23 -4.08
CA ALA A 284 -3.20 -5.16 -3.22
C ALA A 284 -3.15 -3.82 -3.96
N LEU A 285 -3.21 -2.73 -3.20
CA LEU A 285 -3.12 -1.36 -3.70
C LEU A 285 -1.86 -0.66 -3.19
N ALA A 286 -1.25 0.16 -4.06
CA ALA A 286 -0.27 1.16 -3.68
C ALA A 286 -0.79 2.54 -4.07
N VAL A 287 -0.94 3.45 -3.12
CA VAL A 287 -1.39 4.82 -3.37
C VAL A 287 -0.19 5.76 -3.28
N THR A 288 0.12 6.45 -4.38
CA THR A 288 1.29 7.32 -4.52
C THR A 288 0.93 8.80 -4.45
N LYS A 289 1.94 9.66 -4.32
CA LYS A 289 1.83 11.14 -4.39
C LYS A 289 0.92 11.74 -3.31
N LEU A 290 0.84 11.12 -2.14
CA LEU A 290 0.05 11.65 -1.04
C LEU A 290 0.65 12.92 -0.42
N ASP A 291 1.98 13.11 -0.52
CA ASP A 291 2.72 14.28 -0.07
C ASP A 291 2.36 15.58 -0.82
N GLY A 292 1.88 15.44 -2.04
CA GLY A 292 1.50 16.57 -2.91
C GLY A 292 0.06 17.04 -2.76
N THR A 293 -0.79 16.34 -2.02
CA THR A 293 -2.24 16.51 -2.09
C THR A 293 -2.91 16.77 -0.73
N ALA A 294 -3.98 17.55 -0.76
CA ALA A 294 -4.95 17.64 0.34
C ALA A 294 -6.07 16.57 0.24
N LYS A 295 -5.95 15.65 -0.71
CA LYS A 295 -6.97 14.67 -1.11
C LYS A 295 -6.72 13.26 -0.58
N GLY A 296 -6.01 13.12 0.54
CA GLY A 296 -5.67 11.83 1.14
C GLY A 296 -6.88 10.97 1.53
N GLY A 297 -8.08 11.55 1.63
CA GLY A 297 -9.34 10.83 1.81
C GLY A 297 -9.63 9.79 0.73
N VAL A 298 -9.03 9.94 -0.46
CA VAL A 298 -9.11 8.96 -1.55
C VAL A 298 -8.68 7.55 -1.11
N VAL A 299 -7.74 7.43 -0.18
CA VAL A 299 -7.28 6.13 0.37
C VAL A 299 -8.42 5.42 1.09
N ILE A 300 -9.22 6.17 1.87
CA ILE A 300 -10.37 5.65 2.62
C ILE A 300 -11.41 5.09 1.65
N GLY A 301 -11.82 5.91 0.69
CA GLY A 301 -12.87 5.53 -0.23
C GLY A 301 -12.46 4.39 -1.18
N ILE A 302 -11.25 4.40 -1.72
CA ILE A 302 -10.77 3.33 -2.61
C ILE A 302 -10.72 2.00 -1.85
N SER A 303 -10.18 1.99 -0.64
CA SER A 303 -10.12 0.79 0.20
C SER A 303 -11.51 0.25 0.49
N HIS A 304 -12.44 1.13 0.88
CA HIS A 304 -13.81 0.76 1.22
C HIS A 304 -14.59 0.20 0.01
N LEU A 305 -14.57 0.92 -1.12
CA LEU A 305 -15.37 0.56 -2.30
C LEU A 305 -14.87 -0.68 -3.02
N LEU A 306 -13.56 -0.87 -3.10
CA LEU A 306 -12.98 -1.97 -3.85
C LEU A 306 -12.82 -3.25 -3.03
N LYS A 307 -12.85 -3.14 -1.70
CA LYS A 307 -12.56 -4.25 -0.77
C LYS A 307 -11.21 -4.93 -1.04
N VAL A 308 -10.25 -4.14 -1.58
CA VAL A 308 -8.88 -4.54 -1.83
C VAL A 308 -7.98 -3.80 -0.84
N PRO A 309 -7.09 -4.51 -0.11
CA PRO A 309 -6.26 -3.89 0.91
C PRO A 309 -5.27 -2.90 0.31
N VAL A 310 -5.12 -1.73 0.92
CA VAL A 310 -3.99 -0.83 0.70
C VAL A 310 -2.78 -1.43 1.38
N LYS A 311 -1.73 -1.72 0.62
CA LYS A 311 -0.50 -2.33 1.14
C LYS A 311 0.64 -1.34 1.28
N TYR A 312 0.73 -0.39 0.34
CA TYR A 312 1.80 0.61 0.32
C TYR A 312 1.26 2.01 0.09
N ILE A 313 1.93 3.01 0.67
CA ILE A 313 1.70 4.43 0.44
C ILE A 313 3.00 5.14 0.07
N GLY A 314 2.92 6.02 -0.94
CA GLY A 314 4.02 6.87 -1.41
C GLY A 314 3.87 8.28 -0.88
N LEU A 315 4.87 8.73 -0.13
CA LEU A 315 4.89 9.96 0.65
C LEU A 315 6.00 10.94 0.20
N GLY A 316 6.53 10.78 -1.01
CA GLY A 316 7.59 11.62 -1.55
C GLY A 316 8.45 10.92 -2.59
N GLU A 317 9.59 11.53 -2.96
CA GLU A 317 10.43 11.07 -4.06
C GLU A 317 11.62 10.18 -3.64
N LYS A 318 12.00 10.17 -2.37
CA LYS A 318 13.15 9.40 -1.88
C LYS A 318 12.86 7.89 -1.94
N MET A 319 13.91 7.07 -1.98
CA MET A 319 13.78 5.59 -1.96
C MET A 319 13.02 5.07 -0.73
N THR A 320 13.14 5.78 0.39
CA THR A 320 12.50 5.46 1.67
C THR A 320 11.09 5.99 1.80
N ASP A 321 10.59 6.81 0.85
CA ASP A 321 9.28 7.45 0.93
C ASP A 321 8.13 6.57 0.41
N LEU A 322 8.39 5.29 0.21
CA LEU A 322 7.36 4.26 0.06
C LEU A 322 7.30 3.46 1.35
N GLN A 323 6.16 3.46 2.00
CA GLN A 323 5.98 2.79 3.28
C GLN A 323 4.90 1.72 3.21
N PRO A 324 5.01 0.62 3.97
CA PRO A 324 3.88 -0.25 4.25
C PRO A 324 2.75 0.56 4.88
N PHE A 325 1.53 0.28 4.46
CA PHE A 325 0.35 0.96 4.99
C PHE A 325 0.01 0.42 6.37
N ASN A 326 -0.03 1.30 7.36
CA ASN A 326 -0.57 1.00 8.67
C ASN A 326 -1.84 1.84 8.87
N ARG A 327 -2.97 1.17 9.01
CA ARG A 327 -4.30 1.77 9.12
C ARG A 327 -4.41 2.74 10.28
N ARG A 328 -3.96 2.33 11.48
CA ARG A 328 -4.05 3.15 12.68
C ARG A 328 -3.16 4.37 12.57
N ALA A 329 -1.90 4.17 12.19
CA ALA A 329 -0.96 5.27 12.00
C ALA A 329 -1.46 6.28 10.95
N PHE A 330 -2.07 5.80 9.85
CA PHE A 330 -2.65 6.66 8.82
C PHE A 330 -3.81 7.50 9.37
N VAL A 331 -4.75 6.87 10.07
CA VAL A 331 -5.89 7.58 10.68
C VAL A 331 -5.42 8.56 11.77
N ASP A 332 -4.48 8.13 12.61
CA ASP A 332 -3.91 9.01 13.65
C ASP A 332 -3.19 10.22 13.04
N SER A 333 -2.50 10.05 11.91
CA SER A 333 -1.86 11.16 11.20
C SER A 333 -2.88 12.16 10.62
N LEU A 334 -4.06 11.70 10.18
CA LEU A 334 -5.12 12.58 9.68
C LEU A 334 -5.76 13.43 10.79
N PHE A 335 -5.93 12.88 12.00
CA PHE A 335 -6.62 13.53 13.11
C PHE A 335 -5.69 14.23 14.11
N GLY A 336 -4.39 14.05 14.01
CA GLY A 336 -3.42 14.47 15.01
C GLY A 336 -3.32 13.48 16.18
N ASP A 337 -2.28 13.65 17.00
CA ASP A 337 -2.11 12.81 18.18
C ASP A 337 -3.31 13.00 19.14
N ARG A 338 -3.71 11.93 19.83
CA ARG A 338 -4.72 12.00 20.87
C ARG A 338 -4.20 12.95 21.95
N GLU A 339 -4.94 14.02 22.24
CA GLU A 339 -4.70 14.75 23.46
C GLU A 339 -4.88 13.77 24.63
N ALA A 340 -3.80 13.59 25.39
CA ALA A 340 -3.70 12.62 26.49
C ALA A 340 -4.53 13.07 27.70
#